data_343ae95ad9a0b46965ced2acb9ed1a5a
#
_entry.id   343ae95ad9a0b46965ced2acb9ed1a5a
#
_cell.length_a   1.000
_cell.length_b   1.000
_cell.length_c   1.000
_cell.angle_alpha   90.00
_cell.angle_beta   90.00
_cell.angle_gamma   90.00
#
_symmetry.space_group_name_H-M   'P 1'
#
loop_
_entity.id
_entity.type
_entity.pdbx_description
1 polymer ?
#
loop_
_entity_poly.entity_id
_entity_poly.type
_entity_poly.pdbx_seq_one_letter_code
_entity_poly.pdbx_strand_id
1 'polypeptide(L)'
;LVPGTSVHIDGVPGGPLSGLTFVAKDLFDVAGHPTGGGNPDWPGNDRPADQHAWAVQTLLNAGADLVGKTITDEVSLGILGESAFHGTPLNSAAPDRVPGGSSAGSAAAVAAGMCDIALGTDTGGSVRVPASFCGLYGIRPTHGRLDLSGMMAQAPTSDTTGWFARDAATFAKASAVMLEEDIPTTLPDRLIVAVDAFGFADGPMRAALRPMIERLSDLIGAVEEEVMAPPGLSTWAKAQRTLQPYEGWLTFKDWLDSNPNMAYSVARGLAAASATPQVDRDWADVM
;
A
#
# COMPACT_ATOMS: atom_id res chain seq x y z
N LEU A 1 -2.75 -12.84 -8.96
CA LEU A 1 -3.55 -11.98 -9.85
C LEU A 1 -5.03 -12.14 -9.56
N VAL A 2 -5.87 -11.20 -10.00
CA VAL A 2 -7.33 -11.30 -9.90
C VAL A 2 -7.82 -12.45 -10.80
N PRO A 3 -8.56 -13.44 -10.27
CA PRO A 3 -9.02 -14.56 -11.06
C PRO A 3 -9.95 -14.12 -12.20
N GLY A 4 -9.76 -14.73 -13.39
CA GLY A 4 -10.58 -14.43 -14.57
C GLY A 4 -10.30 -13.10 -15.27
N THR A 5 -9.36 -12.29 -14.75
CA THR A 5 -8.95 -11.02 -15.36
C THR A 5 -7.62 -11.20 -16.08
N SER A 6 -7.60 -10.96 -17.38
CA SER A 6 -6.38 -10.91 -18.18
C SER A 6 -6.15 -9.48 -18.63
N VAL A 7 -5.08 -8.88 -18.18
CA VAL A 7 -4.69 -7.51 -18.52
C VAL A 7 -3.25 -7.55 -19.04
N HIS A 8 -3.05 -6.99 -20.23
CA HIS A 8 -1.73 -6.71 -20.77
C HIS A 8 -1.80 -5.42 -21.57
N ILE A 9 -1.01 -4.43 -21.18
CA ILE A 9 -0.94 -3.14 -21.86
C ILE A 9 0.53 -2.74 -21.97
N ASP A 10 0.98 -2.56 -23.19
CA ASP A 10 2.37 -2.17 -23.48
C ASP A 10 2.61 -0.72 -23.00
N GLY A 11 3.76 -0.50 -22.39
CA GLY A 11 4.25 0.83 -22.04
C GLY A 11 4.74 1.61 -23.25
N VAL A 12 4.84 2.93 -23.11
CA VAL A 12 5.37 3.81 -24.16
C VAL A 12 6.87 3.48 -24.37
N PRO A 13 7.28 3.09 -25.59
CA PRO A 13 8.66 2.70 -25.82
C PRO A 13 9.68 3.80 -25.55
N GLY A 14 10.87 3.43 -25.03
CA GLY A 14 12.00 4.33 -24.84
C GLY A 14 11.99 5.12 -23.54
N GLY A 15 11.04 4.89 -22.65
CA GLY A 15 11.02 5.49 -21.32
C GLY A 15 12.01 4.85 -20.33
N PRO A 16 12.23 5.46 -19.15
CA PRO A 16 13.20 5.01 -18.15
C PRO A 16 12.87 3.63 -17.54
N LEU A 17 11.63 3.15 -17.69
CA LEU A 17 11.16 1.85 -17.21
C LEU A 17 10.96 0.84 -18.35
N SER A 18 11.39 1.14 -19.58
CA SER A 18 11.24 0.23 -20.71
C SER A 18 11.91 -1.13 -20.45
N GLY A 19 11.16 -2.20 -20.73
CA GLY A 19 11.57 -3.58 -20.48
C GLY A 19 11.28 -4.06 -19.04
N LEU A 20 10.69 -3.23 -18.20
CA LEU A 20 10.15 -3.62 -16.89
C LEU A 20 8.65 -3.86 -17.00
N THR A 21 8.16 -4.77 -16.14
CA THR A 21 6.76 -5.11 -16.03
C THR A 21 6.18 -4.65 -14.69
N PHE A 22 4.89 -4.32 -14.67
CA PHE A 22 4.22 -4.03 -13.41
C PHE A 22 2.81 -4.63 -13.33
N VAL A 23 2.31 -4.73 -12.10
CA VAL A 23 0.93 -5.09 -11.79
C VAL A 23 0.28 -3.98 -10.95
N ALA A 24 -1.04 -3.84 -11.05
CA ALA A 24 -1.80 -2.86 -10.29
C ALA A 24 -2.77 -3.55 -9.32
N LYS A 25 -2.77 -3.12 -8.05
CA LYS A 25 -3.77 -3.55 -7.07
C LYS A 25 -5.17 -3.27 -7.60
N ASP A 26 -6.12 -4.16 -7.34
CA ASP A 26 -7.50 -4.04 -7.84
C ASP A 26 -8.33 -2.95 -7.12
N LEU A 27 -7.66 -1.85 -6.85
CA LEU A 27 -8.19 -0.55 -6.44
C LEU A 27 -7.82 0.55 -7.44
N PHE A 28 -6.98 0.25 -8.43
CA PHE A 28 -6.61 1.20 -9.48
C PHE A 28 -7.42 0.92 -10.74
N ASP A 29 -7.97 1.98 -11.30
CA ASP A 29 -8.61 1.94 -12.58
C ASP A 29 -7.61 1.64 -13.70
N VAL A 30 -7.99 0.68 -14.53
CA VAL A 30 -7.30 0.34 -15.77
C VAL A 30 -8.32 0.44 -16.89
N ALA A 31 -8.10 1.32 -17.84
CA ALA A 31 -9.05 1.58 -18.94
C ALA A 31 -9.48 0.26 -19.61
N GLY A 32 -10.77 0.08 -19.80
CA GLY A 32 -11.36 -1.12 -20.38
C GLY A 32 -11.49 -2.32 -19.42
N HIS A 33 -11.08 -2.18 -18.16
CA HIS A 33 -11.16 -3.24 -17.14
C HIS A 33 -11.92 -2.79 -15.90
N PRO A 34 -12.63 -3.71 -15.21
CA PRO A 34 -13.30 -3.40 -13.95
C PRO A 34 -12.30 -3.17 -12.81
N THR A 35 -12.75 -2.42 -11.79
CA THR A 35 -12.05 -2.25 -10.52
C THR A 35 -12.90 -2.86 -9.41
N GLY A 36 -12.53 -4.07 -8.98
CA GLY A 36 -13.37 -4.94 -8.15
C GLY A 36 -13.26 -4.73 -6.65
N GLY A 37 -12.25 -4.01 -6.17
CA GLY A 37 -12.11 -3.71 -4.74
C GLY A 37 -11.98 -4.93 -3.82
N GLY A 38 -11.78 -6.12 -4.38
CA GLY A 38 -11.69 -7.37 -3.60
C GLY A 38 -13.03 -7.93 -3.11
N ASN A 39 -14.17 -7.40 -3.59
CA ASN A 39 -15.51 -7.90 -3.26
C ASN A 39 -16.34 -8.12 -4.53
N PRO A 40 -17.01 -9.29 -4.69
CA PRO A 40 -17.78 -9.60 -5.90
C PRO A 40 -19.02 -8.71 -6.11
N ASP A 41 -19.58 -8.13 -5.03
CA ASP A 41 -20.75 -7.26 -5.09
C ASP A 41 -20.37 -5.77 -5.20
N TRP A 42 -19.07 -5.48 -5.39
CA TRP A 42 -18.64 -4.10 -5.60
C TRP A 42 -19.12 -3.57 -6.96
N PRO A 43 -19.78 -2.38 -7.02
CA PRO A 43 -20.38 -1.86 -8.26
C PRO A 43 -19.38 -1.64 -9.40
N GLY A 44 -18.10 -1.51 -9.10
CA GLY A 44 -17.03 -1.41 -10.11
C GLY A 44 -16.81 -2.67 -10.92
N ASN A 45 -17.27 -3.85 -10.46
CA ASN A 45 -17.17 -5.10 -11.23
C ASN A 45 -17.94 -5.07 -12.56
N ASP A 46 -19.04 -4.35 -12.61
CA ASP A 46 -19.92 -4.28 -13.79
C ASP A 46 -19.60 -3.09 -14.71
N ARG A 47 -18.60 -2.29 -14.36
CA ARG A 47 -18.27 -1.05 -15.07
C ARG A 47 -16.77 -0.98 -15.35
N PRO A 48 -16.31 -1.35 -16.55
CA PRO A 48 -14.95 -1.09 -16.96
C PRO A 48 -14.62 0.41 -16.83
N ALA A 49 -13.44 0.73 -16.34
CA ALA A 49 -12.99 2.11 -16.21
C ALA A 49 -12.78 2.75 -17.59
N ASP A 50 -13.16 4.02 -17.74
CA ASP A 50 -12.98 4.77 -18.98
C ASP A 50 -11.52 5.22 -19.19
N GLN A 51 -10.77 5.40 -18.10
CA GLN A 51 -9.40 5.90 -18.09
C GLN A 51 -8.53 5.11 -17.10
N HIS A 52 -7.23 5.18 -17.31
CA HIS A 52 -6.28 4.67 -16.31
C HIS A 52 -6.24 5.59 -15.08
N ALA A 53 -6.04 5.01 -13.91
CA ALA A 53 -5.59 5.77 -12.75
C ALA A 53 -4.28 6.49 -13.06
N TRP A 54 -4.07 7.66 -12.45
CA TRP A 54 -2.84 8.44 -12.64
C TRP A 54 -1.57 7.59 -12.45
N ALA A 55 -1.52 6.79 -11.38
CA ALA A 55 -0.36 5.95 -11.09
C ALA A 55 -0.09 4.88 -12.17
N VAL A 56 -1.16 4.29 -12.73
CA VAL A 56 -1.06 3.32 -13.84
C VAL A 56 -0.55 4.01 -15.10
N GLN A 57 -1.16 5.16 -15.46
CA GLN A 57 -0.77 5.93 -16.63
C GLN A 57 0.69 6.42 -16.54
N THR A 58 1.13 6.82 -15.36
CA THR A 58 2.50 7.28 -15.11
C THR A 58 3.54 6.19 -15.41
N LEU A 59 3.30 4.96 -14.94
CA LEU A 59 4.22 3.84 -15.22
C LEU A 59 4.18 3.42 -16.70
N LEU A 60 3.01 3.40 -17.33
CA LEU A 60 2.86 3.14 -18.77
C LEU A 60 3.60 4.19 -19.61
N ASN A 61 3.45 5.48 -19.29
CA ASN A 61 4.15 6.57 -19.97
C ASN A 61 5.67 6.48 -19.80
N ALA A 62 6.13 5.95 -18.68
CA ALA A 62 7.55 5.71 -18.41
C ALA A 62 8.09 4.44 -19.08
N GLY A 63 7.26 3.66 -19.77
CA GLY A 63 7.65 2.52 -20.57
C GLY A 63 7.54 1.15 -19.88
N ALA A 64 6.98 1.07 -18.68
CA ALA A 64 6.71 -0.22 -18.04
C ALA A 64 5.43 -0.86 -18.59
N ASP A 65 5.44 -2.18 -18.81
CA ASP A 65 4.28 -2.92 -19.30
C ASP A 65 3.39 -3.37 -18.15
N LEU A 66 2.09 -3.07 -18.20
CA LEU A 66 1.12 -3.60 -17.26
C LEU A 66 0.77 -5.04 -17.62
N VAL A 67 1.00 -5.96 -16.70
CA VAL A 67 0.80 -7.41 -16.95
C VAL A 67 -0.29 -8.05 -16.07
N GLY A 68 -1.05 -7.26 -15.32
CA GLY A 68 -2.17 -7.78 -14.54
C GLY A 68 -2.70 -6.86 -13.46
N LYS A 69 -3.88 -7.21 -12.95
CA LYS A 69 -4.44 -6.66 -11.69
C LYS A 69 -4.25 -7.68 -10.58
N THR A 70 -4.03 -7.22 -9.36
CA THR A 70 -3.73 -8.08 -8.20
C THR A 70 -4.83 -8.02 -7.16
N ILE A 71 -5.10 -9.17 -6.54
CA ILE A 71 -6.06 -9.28 -5.44
C ILE A 71 -5.66 -8.38 -4.27
N THR A 72 -6.67 -7.94 -3.54
CA THR A 72 -6.57 -7.08 -2.36
C THR A 72 -7.40 -7.64 -1.22
N ASP A 73 -7.15 -7.26 0.01
CA ASP A 73 -8.11 -7.43 1.08
C ASP A 73 -9.38 -6.65 0.73
N GLU A 74 -10.53 -7.14 1.14
CA GLU A 74 -11.84 -6.59 0.78
C GLU A 74 -11.93 -5.09 1.07
N VAL A 75 -12.28 -4.30 0.05
CA VAL A 75 -12.30 -2.82 0.03
C VAL A 75 -11.12 -2.18 0.76
N SER A 76 -9.96 -2.83 0.66
CA SER A 76 -8.70 -2.52 1.35
C SER A 76 -8.74 -2.51 2.89
N LEU A 77 -9.81 -3.01 3.51
CA LEU A 77 -9.97 -3.12 4.96
C LEU A 77 -9.39 -4.43 5.50
N GLY A 78 -8.07 -4.50 5.56
CA GLY A 78 -7.29 -5.61 6.07
C GLY A 78 -5.81 -5.27 6.13
N ILE A 79 -5.03 -6.07 6.86
CA ILE A 79 -3.58 -5.88 7.00
C ILE A 79 -2.79 -7.19 6.89
N LEU A 80 -3.47 -8.32 6.80
CA LEU A 80 -2.84 -9.64 6.77
C LEU A 80 -2.81 -10.27 5.37
N GLY A 81 -3.62 -9.78 4.44
CA GLY A 81 -3.71 -10.34 3.09
C GLY A 81 -4.64 -11.56 3.01
N GLU A 82 -5.60 -11.65 3.91
CA GLU A 82 -6.58 -12.73 3.98
C GLU A 82 -7.92 -12.28 3.37
N SER A 83 -8.07 -12.47 2.06
CA SER A 83 -9.33 -12.15 1.38
C SER A 83 -10.33 -13.28 1.52
N ALA A 84 -11.55 -12.96 1.98
CA ALA A 84 -12.65 -13.93 2.08
C ALA A 84 -13.10 -14.45 0.71
N PHE A 85 -12.93 -13.65 -0.35
CA PHE A 85 -13.41 -13.96 -1.70
C PHE A 85 -12.32 -14.49 -2.63
N HIS A 86 -11.07 -14.07 -2.44
CA HIS A 86 -9.95 -14.42 -3.33
C HIS A 86 -8.88 -15.29 -2.64
N GLY A 87 -9.04 -15.59 -1.35
CA GLY A 87 -8.04 -16.33 -0.57
C GLY A 87 -6.79 -15.52 -0.24
N THR A 88 -5.79 -16.20 0.30
CA THR A 88 -4.52 -15.61 0.75
C THR A 88 -3.42 -15.91 -0.27
N PRO A 89 -2.77 -14.89 -0.86
CA PRO A 89 -1.62 -15.12 -1.75
C PRO A 89 -0.45 -15.73 -1.01
N LEU A 90 0.30 -16.58 -1.70
CA LEU A 90 1.50 -17.20 -1.14
C LEU A 90 2.59 -16.14 -0.89
N ASN A 91 3.08 -16.09 0.33
CA ASN A 91 4.31 -15.36 0.65
C ASN A 91 5.52 -16.23 0.27
N SER A 92 6.13 -15.97 -0.89
CA SER A 92 7.27 -16.77 -1.36
C SER A 92 8.54 -16.59 -0.53
N ALA A 93 8.65 -15.50 0.23
CA ALA A 93 9.78 -15.27 1.14
C ALA A 93 9.63 -16.03 2.47
N ALA A 94 8.38 -16.33 2.88
CA ALA A 94 8.04 -17.09 4.08
C ALA A 94 6.74 -17.88 3.84
N PRO A 95 6.81 -19.08 3.21
CA PRO A 95 5.63 -19.80 2.70
C PRO A 95 4.63 -20.25 3.78
N ASP A 96 5.02 -20.31 5.03
CA ASP A 96 4.21 -20.64 6.20
C ASP A 96 3.60 -19.39 6.91
N ARG A 97 3.78 -18.22 6.31
CA ARG A 97 3.32 -16.93 6.84
C ARG A 97 2.41 -16.21 5.83
N VAL A 98 1.54 -15.34 6.35
CA VAL A 98 0.72 -14.47 5.52
C VAL A 98 1.59 -13.42 4.79
N PRO A 99 1.17 -12.93 3.60
CA PRO A 99 1.94 -11.95 2.83
C PRO A 99 1.85 -10.53 3.39
N GLY A 100 0.93 -10.28 4.34
CA GLY A 100 0.53 -8.93 4.70
C GLY A 100 -0.42 -8.32 3.68
N GLY A 101 -1.11 -7.24 4.06
CA GLY A 101 -2.15 -6.60 3.28
C GLY A 101 -2.29 -5.10 3.59
N SER A 102 -3.21 -4.45 2.94
CA SER A 102 -4.22 -4.95 2.00
C SER A 102 -3.69 -5.16 0.57
N SER A 103 -2.48 -4.70 0.20
CA SER A 103 -1.87 -4.90 -1.13
C SER A 103 -1.18 -6.27 -1.25
N ALA A 104 -1.86 -7.33 -0.77
CA ALA A 104 -1.33 -8.68 -0.64
C ALA A 104 -0.89 -9.29 -1.97
N GLY A 105 -1.74 -9.21 -2.99
CA GLY A 105 -1.46 -9.73 -4.32
C GLY A 105 -0.31 -9.00 -5.01
N SER A 106 -0.19 -7.68 -4.79
CA SER A 106 0.91 -6.86 -5.32
C SER A 106 2.26 -7.30 -4.75
N ALA A 107 2.36 -7.38 -3.43
CA ALA A 107 3.59 -7.83 -2.78
C ALA A 107 3.95 -9.28 -3.15
N ALA A 108 2.97 -10.20 -3.13
CA ALA A 108 3.19 -11.60 -3.50
C ALA A 108 3.65 -11.75 -4.96
N ALA A 109 3.12 -10.97 -5.89
CA ALA A 109 3.51 -11.01 -7.30
C ALA A 109 4.99 -10.60 -7.49
N VAL A 110 5.43 -9.51 -6.87
CA VAL A 110 6.83 -9.08 -6.91
C VAL A 110 7.74 -10.09 -6.22
N ALA A 111 7.38 -10.57 -5.04
CA ALA A 111 8.16 -11.55 -4.30
C ALA A 111 8.34 -12.87 -5.06
N ALA A 112 7.32 -13.29 -5.81
CA ALA A 112 7.36 -14.48 -6.66
C ALA A 112 8.05 -14.24 -8.03
N GLY A 113 8.48 -13.03 -8.35
CA GLY A 113 9.11 -12.70 -9.63
C GLY A 113 8.16 -12.69 -10.82
N MET A 114 6.87 -12.49 -10.58
CA MET A 114 5.86 -12.40 -11.65
C MET A 114 5.88 -11.04 -12.36
N CYS A 115 6.44 -10.03 -11.74
CA CYS A 115 6.65 -8.69 -12.27
C CYS A 115 7.80 -8.01 -11.53
N ASP A 116 8.27 -6.87 -12.05
CA ASP A 116 9.35 -6.09 -11.48
C ASP A 116 8.87 -5.08 -10.46
N ILE A 117 7.72 -4.45 -10.73
CA ILE A 117 7.10 -3.40 -9.93
C ILE A 117 5.65 -3.80 -9.63
N ALA A 118 5.11 -3.39 -8.49
CA ALA A 118 3.69 -3.46 -8.25
C ALA A 118 3.17 -2.18 -7.60
N LEU A 119 2.01 -1.69 -8.09
CA LEU A 119 1.28 -0.62 -7.44
C LEU A 119 0.43 -1.17 -6.28
N GLY A 120 0.44 -0.45 -5.18
CA GLY A 120 -0.39 -0.69 -4.00
C GLY A 120 -0.93 0.61 -3.42
N THR A 121 -1.79 0.49 -2.43
CA THR A 121 -2.31 1.62 -1.66
C THR A 121 -1.89 1.49 -0.20
N ASP A 122 -1.62 2.58 0.48
CA ASP A 122 -1.25 2.59 1.90
C ASP A 122 -2.04 3.65 2.65
N THR A 123 -3.09 3.24 3.32
CA THR A 123 -3.90 4.07 4.22
C THR A 123 -3.37 3.97 5.66
N GLY A 124 -3.17 2.74 6.14
CA GLY A 124 -2.70 2.44 7.49
C GLY A 124 -1.52 1.46 7.56
N GLY A 125 -0.81 1.22 6.43
CA GLY A 125 0.30 0.28 6.36
C GLY A 125 0.24 -0.67 5.17
N SER A 126 -0.74 -0.53 4.29
CA SER A 126 -1.08 -1.53 3.27
C SER A 126 -0.07 -1.67 2.10
N VAL A 127 1.03 -0.92 2.10
CA VAL A 127 2.25 -1.18 1.31
C VAL A 127 3.39 -1.59 2.24
N ARG A 128 3.62 -0.86 3.31
CA ARG A 128 4.76 -1.07 4.22
C ARG A 128 4.73 -2.44 4.91
N VAL A 129 3.56 -2.88 5.36
CA VAL A 129 3.39 -4.19 6.02
C VAL A 129 3.66 -5.34 5.05
N PRO A 130 2.99 -5.45 3.88
CA PRO A 130 3.31 -6.53 2.94
C PRO A 130 4.72 -6.44 2.36
N ALA A 131 5.32 -5.25 2.20
CA ALA A 131 6.72 -5.13 1.82
C ALA A 131 7.64 -5.77 2.87
N SER A 132 7.42 -5.47 4.15
CA SER A 132 8.18 -6.07 5.27
C SER A 132 7.99 -7.58 5.34
N PHE A 133 6.77 -8.09 5.19
CA PHE A 133 6.46 -9.52 5.30
C PHE A 133 7.02 -10.34 4.13
N CYS A 134 7.07 -9.75 2.93
CA CYS A 134 7.56 -10.41 1.72
C CYS A 134 9.02 -10.09 1.38
N GLY A 135 9.74 -9.34 2.24
CA GLY A 135 11.15 -9.02 2.03
C GLY A 135 11.41 -8.13 0.81
N LEU A 136 10.56 -7.12 0.59
CA LEU A 136 10.59 -6.22 -0.55
C LEU A 136 10.95 -4.79 -0.14
N TYR A 137 11.41 -4.00 -1.11
CA TYR A 137 11.37 -2.55 -1.00
C TYR A 137 9.92 -2.09 -1.22
N GLY A 138 9.46 -1.20 -0.36
CA GLY A 138 8.12 -0.61 -0.47
C GLY A 138 8.08 0.77 0.17
N ILE A 139 7.32 1.67 -0.43
CA ILE A 139 7.21 3.05 0.03
C ILE A 139 5.74 3.47 0.20
N ARG A 140 5.48 4.19 1.27
CA ARG A 140 4.38 5.11 1.42
C ARG A 140 4.92 6.53 1.29
N PRO A 141 4.66 7.26 0.21
CA PRO A 141 5.02 8.67 0.09
C PRO A 141 4.29 9.54 1.11
N THR A 142 4.74 10.77 1.25
CA THR A 142 4.03 11.78 2.03
C THR A 142 2.60 11.94 1.52
N HIS A 143 1.64 12.01 2.43
CA HIS A 143 0.24 12.23 2.08
C HIS A 143 0.07 13.53 1.27
N GLY A 144 -0.76 13.47 0.22
CA GLY A 144 -0.97 14.58 -0.70
C GLY A 144 0.17 14.84 -1.70
N ARG A 145 1.23 14.01 -1.71
CA ARG A 145 2.36 14.15 -2.66
C ARG A 145 2.00 13.68 -4.08
N LEU A 146 1.09 12.72 -4.22
CA LEU A 146 0.72 12.10 -5.49
C LEU A 146 -0.74 12.36 -5.82
N ASP A 147 -1.04 12.40 -7.12
CA ASP A 147 -2.41 12.37 -7.62
C ASP A 147 -3.02 10.97 -7.38
N LEU A 148 -4.20 10.91 -6.79
CA LEU A 148 -4.92 9.69 -6.49
C LEU A 148 -6.10 9.45 -7.44
N SER A 149 -6.21 10.21 -8.54
CA SER A 149 -7.30 10.05 -9.51
C SER A 149 -7.31 8.64 -10.11
N GLY A 150 -8.50 8.04 -10.15
CA GLY A 150 -8.70 6.65 -10.57
C GLY A 150 -8.26 5.59 -9.55
N MET A 151 -7.93 5.98 -8.34
CA MET A 151 -7.72 5.07 -7.22
C MET A 151 -8.98 5.05 -6.34
N MET A 152 -9.51 3.86 -6.07
CA MET A 152 -10.61 3.67 -5.15
C MET A 152 -10.23 4.15 -3.75
N ALA A 153 -10.95 5.14 -3.23
CA ALA A 153 -10.71 5.69 -1.91
C ALA A 153 -11.15 4.73 -0.80
N GLN A 154 -10.48 4.79 0.35
CA GLN A 154 -10.89 4.17 1.61
C GLN A 154 -11.08 5.24 2.69
N ALA A 155 -10.02 5.97 3.00
CA ALA A 155 -10.00 7.05 3.99
C ALA A 155 -9.18 8.21 3.42
N PRO A 156 -9.83 9.19 2.78
CA PRO A 156 -9.17 10.23 1.99
C PRO A 156 -8.10 11.04 2.72
N THR A 157 -8.23 11.22 4.03
CA THR A 157 -7.23 11.95 4.84
C THR A 157 -5.96 11.15 5.10
N SER A 158 -5.96 9.85 4.78
CA SER A 158 -4.84 8.95 5.01
C SER A 158 -4.40 8.19 3.77
N ASP A 159 -5.21 8.12 2.73
CA ASP A 159 -4.92 7.34 1.53
C ASP A 159 -3.71 7.88 0.76
N THR A 160 -2.89 6.96 0.27
CA THR A 160 -1.86 7.26 -0.71
C THR A 160 -1.55 6.06 -1.58
N THR A 161 -1.09 6.33 -2.81
CA THR A 161 -0.46 5.32 -3.65
C THR A 161 0.93 5.01 -3.13
N GLY A 162 1.35 3.75 -3.23
CA GLY A 162 2.71 3.31 -3.02
C GLY A 162 3.05 2.20 -3.99
N TRP A 163 4.29 1.72 -3.96
CA TRP A 163 4.77 0.67 -4.85
C TRP A 163 5.78 -0.23 -4.18
N PHE A 164 6.02 -1.36 -4.84
CA PHE A 164 6.96 -2.39 -4.44
C PHE A 164 7.96 -2.67 -5.55
N ALA A 165 9.18 -3.05 -5.18
CA ALA A 165 10.13 -3.73 -6.06
C ALA A 165 11.00 -4.69 -5.25
N ARG A 166 11.60 -5.68 -5.95
CA ARG A 166 12.42 -6.70 -5.32
C ARG A 166 13.86 -6.25 -5.05
N ASP A 167 14.36 -5.31 -5.84
CA ASP A 167 15.72 -4.79 -5.73
C ASP A 167 15.76 -3.26 -5.69
N ALA A 168 16.83 -2.72 -5.12
CA ALA A 168 16.99 -1.29 -4.92
C ALA A 168 17.09 -0.49 -6.23
N ALA A 169 17.66 -1.06 -7.30
CA ALA A 169 17.83 -0.35 -8.56
C ALA A 169 16.49 -0.16 -9.27
N THR A 170 15.67 -1.21 -9.34
CA THR A 170 14.29 -1.14 -9.87
C THR A 170 13.43 -0.22 -9.01
N PHE A 171 13.55 -0.33 -7.69
CA PHE A 171 12.83 0.53 -6.75
C PHE A 171 13.17 2.02 -6.93
N ALA A 172 14.47 2.35 -7.07
CA ALA A 172 14.91 3.72 -7.29
C ALA A 172 14.39 4.30 -8.61
N LYS A 173 14.42 3.51 -9.71
CA LYS A 173 13.87 3.95 -11.01
C LYS A 173 12.37 4.21 -10.93
N ALA A 174 11.60 3.29 -10.33
CA ALA A 174 10.17 3.47 -10.14
C ALA A 174 9.88 4.69 -9.27
N SER A 175 10.66 4.90 -8.20
CA SER A 175 10.52 6.05 -7.31
C SER A 175 10.80 7.37 -8.01
N ALA A 176 11.85 7.45 -8.84
CA ALA A 176 12.18 8.63 -9.62
C ALA A 176 11.01 9.03 -10.54
N VAL A 177 10.41 8.05 -11.22
CA VAL A 177 9.25 8.26 -12.10
C VAL A 177 8.02 8.69 -11.30
N MET A 178 7.67 7.97 -10.25
CA MET A 178 6.45 8.23 -9.47
C MET A 178 6.50 9.52 -8.67
N LEU A 179 7.69 9.93 -8.20
CA LEU A 179 7.89 11.16 -7.43
C LEU A 179 8.27 12.35 -8.32
N GLU A 180 8.54 12.10 -9.60
CA GLU A 180 9.07 13.12 -10.53
C GLU A 180 10.36 13.77 -9.99
N GLU A 181 11.26 12.92 -9.45
CA GLU A 181 12.52 13.34 -8.83
C GLU A 181 13.68 12.55 -9.41
N ASP A 182 14.87 13.17 -9.46
CA ASP A 182 16.09 12.47 -9.84
C ASP A 182 16.52 11.48 -8.73
N ILE A 183 17.15 10.37 -9.14
CA ILE A 183 17.74 9.43 -8.19
C ILE A 183 18.91 10.16 -7.48
N PRO A 184 18.90 10.29 -6.14
CA PRO A 184 19.97 10.93 -5.40
C PRO A 184 21.32 10.27 -5.66
N THR A 185 22.35 11.06 -5.92
CA THR A 185 23.73 10.59 -6.13
C THR A 185 24.61 10.77 -4.89
N THR A 186 24.10 11.45 -3.87
CA THR A 186 24.78 11.68 -2.59
C THR A 186 24.04 11.01 -1.45
N LEU A 187 24.80 10.59 -0.44
CA LEU A 187 24.21 10.09 0.81
C LEU A 187 23.59 11.23 1.62
N PRO A 188 22.59 10.94 2.46
CA PRO A 188 22.06 11.91 3.41
C PRO A 188 23.14 12.34 4.42
N ASP A 189 22.99 13.54 4.98
CA ASP A 189 23.96 14.10 5.91
C ASP A 189 23.89 13.47 7.31
N ARG A 190 22.77 12.82 7.65
CA ARG A 190 22.54 12.19 8.96
C ARG A 190 21.60 11.00 8.88
N LEU A 191 21.76 10.09 9.84
CA LEU A 191 20.84 8.98 10.12
C LEU A 191 20.09 9.30 11.42
N ILE A 192 18.75 9.29 11.36
CA ILE A 192 17.91 9.39 12.55
C ILE A 192 17.42 8.00 12.94
N VAL A 193 17.67 7.63 14.19
CA VAL A 193 17.11 6.41 14.80
C VAL A 193 15.92 6.80 15.66
N ALA A 194 14.71 6.40 15.24
CA ALA A 194 13.46 6.67 15.93
C ALA A 194 13.33 5.79 17.18
N VAL A 195 13.83 6.23 18.33
CA VAL A 195 13.92 5.41 19.55
C VAL A 195 12.55 4.98 20.08
N ASP A 196 11.53 5.79 19.93
CA ASP A 196 10.15 5.45 20.28
C ASP A 196 9.58 4.33 19.40
N ALA A 197 9.86 4.34 18.08
CA ALA A 197 9.47 3.27 17.17
C ALA A 197 10.18 1.96 17.48
N PHE A 198 11.50 2.01 17.73
CA PHE A 198 12.27 0.84 18.17
C PHE A 198 11.83 0.31 19.54
N GLY A 199 11.26 1.15 20.39
CA GLY A 199 10.67 0.75 21.67
C GLY A 199 9.50 -0.23 21.53
N PHE A 200 8.78 -0.22 20.40
CA PHE A 200 7.70 -1.17 20.10
C PHE A 200 8.19 -2.49 19.51
N ALA A 201 9.40 -2.53 18.96
CA ALA A 201 9.98 -3.76 18.43
C ALA A 201 10.36 -4.72 19.57
N ASP A 202 10.05 -6.00 19.41
CA ASP A 202 10.51 -7.04 20.33
C ASP A 202 12.02 -7.31 20.21
N GLY A 203 12.57 -8.12 21.10
CA GLY A 203 13.99 -8.45 21.13
C GLY A 203 14.52 -9.05 19.82
N PRO A 204 13.86 -10.07 19.26
CA PRO A 204 14.23 -10.66 17.97
C PRO A 204 14.22 -9.65 16.82
N MET A 205 13.21 -8.79 16.74
CA MET A 205 13.12 -7.76 15.68
C MET A 205 14.24 -6.73 15.82
N ARG A 206 14.49 -6.21 17.03
CA ARG A 206 15.62 -5.30 17.27
C ARG A 206 16.96 -5.93 16.90
N ALA A 207 17.15 -7.20 17.22
CA ALA A 207 18.38 -7.92 16.88
C ALA A 207 18.54 -8.08 15.35
N ALA A 208 17.45 -8.32 14.63
CA ALA A 208 17.47 -8.44 13.17
C ALA A 208 17.75 -7.11 12.45
N LEU A 209 17.30 -5.98 13.01
CA LEU A 209 17.50 -4.65 12.42
C LEU A 209 18.87 -4.03 12.77
N ARG A 210 19.49 -4.43 13.86
CA ARG A 210 20.76 -3.87 14.32
C ARG A 210 21.88 -3.86 13.26
N PRO A 211 22.17 -4.95 12.52
CA PRO A 211 23.23 -4.93 11.52
C PRO A 211 23.01 -3.91 10.39
N MET A 212 21.75 -3.61 10.07
CA MET A 212 21.42 -2.58 9.08
C MET A 212 21.71 -1.19 9.62
N ILE A 213 21.31 -0.91 10.87
CA ILE A 213 21.57 0.38 11.53
C ILE A 213 23.08 0.62 11.63
N GLU A 214 23.85 -0.40 12.05
CA GLU A 214 25.31 -0.32 12.15
C GLU A 214 25.96 0.01 10.79
N ARG A 215 25.56 -0.69 9.72
CA ARG A 215 26.06 -0.40 8.36
C ARG A 215 25.71 1.00 7.88
N LEU A 216 24.48 1.46 8.12
CA LEU A 216 24.07 2.82 7.75
C LEU A 216 24.81 3.87 8.58
N SER A 217 25.06 3.60 9.87
CA SER A 217 25.86 4.47 10.73
C SER A 217 27.30 4.60 10.24
N ASP A 218 27.92 3.48 9.86
CA ASP A 218 29.28 3.47 9.30
C ASP A 218 29.35 4.24 7.97
N LEU A 219 28.29 4.16 7.15
CA LEU A 219 28.25 4.77 5.83
C LEU A 219 28.00 6.28 5.89
N ILE A 220 27.11 6.73 6.78
CA ILE A 220 26.66 8.13 6.89
C ILE A 220 27.52 8.93 7.88
N GLY A 221 27.97 8.28 8.96
CA GLY A 221 28.86 8.87 9.96
C GLY A 221 28.20 9.74 11.03
N ALA A 222 27.07 10.38 10.72
CA ALA A 222 26.29 11.16 11.68
C ALA A 222 25.02 10.41 12.07
N VAL A 223 24.89 10.07 13.37
CA VAL A 223 23.72 9.35 13.91
C VAL A 223 23.10 10.15 15.04
N GLU A 224 21.80 10.36 14.95
CA GLU A 224 21.00 11.03 15.97
C GLU A 224 19.88 10.12 16.45
N GLU A 225 19.61 10.11 17.74
CA GLU A 225 18.46 9.41 18.33
C GLU A 225 17.35 10.43 18.60
N GLU A 226 16.16 10.21 18.02
CA GLU A 226 15.02 11.12 18.17
C GLU A 226 13.75 10.39 18.57
N VAL A 227 12.88 11.09 19.31
CA VAL A 227 11.48 10.71 19.53
C VAL A 227 10.65 11.32 18.42
N MET A 228 10.15 10.49 17.51
CA MET A 228 9.41 10.94 16.32
C MET A 228 7.95 11.33 16.63
N ALA A 229 7.37 10.75 17.67
CA ALA A 229 5.99 10.98 18.08
C ALA A 229 5.93 11.55 19.50
N PRO A 230 6.09 12.87 19.72
CA PRO A 230 6.07 13.46 21.07
C PRO A 230 4.85 13.10 21.92
N PRO A 231 3.60 13.00 21.38
CA PRO A 231 2.44 12.50 22.13
C PRO A 231 2.47 10.99 22.38
N GLY A 232 3.40 10.28 21.77
CA GLY A 232 3.52 8.82 21.77
C GLY A 232 2.85 8.15 20.59
N LEU A 233 3.54 7.17 19.99
CA LEU A 233 3.03 6.38 18.85
C LEU A 233 1.70 5.68 19.14
N SER A 234 1.46 5.27 20.40
CA SER A 234 0.17 4.70 20.81
C SER A 234 -0.97 5.72 20.71
N THR A 235 -0.71 6.99 20.95
CA THR A 235 -1.69 8.09 20.82
C THR A 235 -2.04 8.29 19.34
N TRP A 236 -1.05 8.40 18.47
CA TRP A 236 -1.27 8.49 17.02
C TRP A 236 -1.97 7.26 16.46
N ALA A 237 -1.58 6.06 16.90
CA ALA A 237 -2.26 4.83 16.50
C ALA A 237 -3.72 4.77 16.97
N LYS A 238 -4.05 5.35 18.13
CA LYS A 238 -5.44 5.49 18.59
C LYS A 238 -6.21 6.47 17.72
N ALA A 239 -5.65 7.64 17.41
CA ALA A 239 -6.26 8.62 16.53
C ALA A 239 -6.57 8.03 15.15
N GLN A 240 -5.58 7.39 14.53
CA GLN A 240 -5.77 6.73 13.24
C GLN A 240 -6.84 5.62 13.28
N ARG A 241 -6.84 4.78 14.31
CA ARG A 241 -7.87 3.73 14.48
C ARG A 241 -9.27 4.28 14.76
N THR A 242 -9.39 5.55 15.09
CA THR A 242 -10.67 6.26 15.22
C THR A 242 -11.11 6.83 13.86
N LEU A 243 -10.22 7.56 13.17
CA LEU A 243 -10.54 8.28 11.93
C LEU A 243 -10.66 7.36 10.71
N GLN A 244 -9.66 6.53 10.46
CA GLN A 244 -9.62 5.70 9.25
C GLN A 244 -10.86 4.79 9.08
N PRO A 245 -11.33 4.02 10.10
CA PRO A 245 -12.53 3.21 9.94
C PRO A 245 -13.78 4.06 9.74
N TYR A 246 -13.89 5.23 10.39
CA TYR A 246 -15.01 6.13 10.24
C TYR A 246 -15.08 6.72 8.82
N GLU A 247 -13.95 7.18 8.28
CA GLU A 247 -13.88 7.62 6.89
C GLU A 247 -14.19 6.48 5.91
N GLY A 248 -13.71 5.28 6.18
CA GLY A 248 -14.06 4.09 5.40
C GLY A 248 -15.57 3.82 5.41
N TRP A 249 -16.23 3.96 6.56
CA TRP A 249 -17.70 3.88 6.60
C TRP A 249 -18.34 4.98 5.77
N LEU A 250 -17.89 6.23 5.86
CA LEU A 250 -18.41 7.34 5.05
C LEU A 250 -18.24 7.07 3.53
N THR A 251 -17.09 6.54 3.14
CA THR A 251 -16.77 6.24 1.74
C THR A 251 -17.67 5.14 1.18
N PHE A 252 -17.97 4.11 1.98
CA PHE A 252 -18.69 2.94 1.52
C PHE A 252 -20.18 2.90 1.89
N LYS A 253 -20.71 3.89 2.64
CA LYS A 253 -22.08 3.85 3.18
C LYS A 253 -23.16 3.60 2.14
N ASP A 254 -23.11 4.27 0.98
CA ASP A 254 -24.11 4.12 -0.07
C ASP A 254 -24.11 2.71 -0.69
N TRP A 255 -22.93 2.07 -0.77
CA TRP A 255 -22.83 0.68 -1.16
C TRP A 255 -23.32 -0.26 -0.07
N LEU A 256 -23.01 0.03 1.21
CA LEU A 256 -23.49 -0.75 2.36
C LEU A 256 -25.04 -0.77 2.43
N ASP A 257 -25.70 0.31 2.06
CA ASP A 257 -27.17 0.41 2.01
C ASP A 257 -27.78 -0.57 0.99
N SER A 258 -27.01 -1.06 -0.01
CA SER A 258 -27.44 -2.12 -0.93
C SER A 258 -27.37 -3.54 -0.32
N ASN A 259 -26.93 -3.67 0.93
CA ASN A 259 -26.77 -4.93 1.66
C ASN A 259 -25.89 -5.97 0.93
N PRO A 260 -24.64 -5.60 0.56
CA PRO A 260 -23.74 -6.49 -0.17
C PRO A 260 -23.31 -7.70 0.68
N ASN A 261 -22.92 -8.77 0.00
CA ASN A 261 -22.25 -9.89 0.67
C ASN A 261 -20.84 -9.46 1.09
N MET A 262 -20.55 -9.50 2.37
CA MET A 262 -19.28 -9.03 2.95
C MET A 262 -18.67 -10.05 3.89
N ALA A 263 -17.36 -10.03 4.01
CA ALA A 263 -16.67 -10.73 5.09
C ALA A 263 -17.14 -10.19 6.45
N TYR A 264 -17.44 -11.09 7.39
CA TYR A 264 -17.96 -10.71 8.70
C TYR A 264 -17.07 -9.69 9.44
N SER A 265 -15.76 -9.84 9.35
CA SER A 265 -14.81 -8.92 9.98
C SER A 265 -14.90 -7.50 9.43
N VAL A 266 -15.06 -7.34 8.10
CA VAL A 266 -15.17 -6.06 7.40
C VAL A 266 -16.53 -5.42 7.72
N ALA A 267 -17.63 -6.16 7.56
CA ALA A 267 -18.97 -5.69 7.88
C ALA A 267 -19.09 -5.21 9.34
N ARG A 268 -18.58 -6.01 10.29
CA ARG A 268 -18.55 -5.64 11.71
C ARG A 268 -17.70 -4.40 11.98
N GLY A 269 -16.55 -4.29 11.31
CA GLY A 269 -15.66 -3.12 11.45
C GLY A 269 -16.34 -1.83 10.99
N LEU A 270 -16.96 -1.85 9.82
CA LEU A 270 -17.69 -0.69 9.27
C LEU A 270 -18.93 -0.35 10.09
N ALA A 271 -19.69 -1.35 10.57
CA ALA A 271 -20.83 -1.12 11.46
C ALA A 271 -20.40 -0.48 12.79
N ALA A 272 -19.28 -0.93 13.38
CA ALA A 272 -18.74 -0.30 14.58
C ALA A 272 -18.27 1.13 14.31
N ALA A 273 -17.64 1.37 13.18
CA ALA A 273 -17.13 2.68 12.75
C ALA A 273 -18.26 3.71 12.57
N SER A 274 -19.44 3.28 12.08
CA SER A 274 -20.61 4.15 11.92
C SER A 274 -21.08 4.78 13.24
N ALA A 275 -20.84 4.11 14.36
CA ALA A 275 -21.22 4.52 15.70
C ALA A 275 -20.12 5.32 16.43
N THR A 276 -19.01 5.68 15.76
CA THR A 276 -17.90 6.43 16.37
C THR A 276 -18.39 7.80 16.87
N PRO A 277 -18.28 8.12 18.19
CA PRO A 277 -18.77 9.36 18.75
C PRO A 277 -18.06 10.59 18.17
N GLN A 278 -18.77 11.71 18.03
CA GLN A 278 -18.20 12.98 17.53
C GLN A 278 -17.00 13.41 18.38
N VAL A 279 -17.11 13.31 19.70
CA VAL A 279 -16.05 13.72 20.63
C VAL A 279 -14.74 12.93 20.41
N ASP A 280 -14.84 11.66 20.04
CA ASP A 280 -13.66 10.83 19.76
C ASP A 280 -13.01 11.21 18.42
N ARG A 281 -13.83 11.60 17.42
CA ARG A 281 -13.35 12.11 16.13
C ARG A 281 -12.67 13.46 16.29
N ASP A 282 -13.32 14.40 16.99
CA ASP A 282 -12.75 15.73 17.27
C ASP A 282 -11.41 15.64 18.02
N TRP A 283 -11.30 14.69 18.95
CA TRP A 283 -10.03 14.43 19.62
C TRP A 283 -8.98 13.86 18.65
N ALA A 284 -9.37 12.95 17.77
CA ALA A 284 -8.45 12.30 16.84
C ALA A 284 -7.94 13.24 15.74
N ASP A 285 -8.78 14.19 15.32
CA ASP A 285 -8.45 15.19 14.29
C ASP A 285 -7.35 16.18 14.75
N VAL A 286 -7.16 16.36 16.06
CA VAL A 286 -6.14 17.27 16.60
C VAL A 286 -4.86 16.56 17.05
N MET A 287 -4.82 15.21 16.99
CA MET A 287 -3.67 14.39 17.37
C MET A 287 -2.79 14.04 16.17
#